data_1f79cbfaee382d6ad90915b70f1f0a87
#
_entry.id   1f79cbfaee382d6ad90915b70f1f0a87
#
_cell.length_a   1.000
_cell.length_b   1.000
_cell.length_c   1.000
_cell.angle_alpha   90.00
_cell.angle_beta   90.00
_cell.angle_gamma   90.00
#
_symmetry.space_group_name_H-M   'P 1'
#
loop_
_entity.id
_entity.type
_entity.pdbx_description
1 polymer ?
#
loop_
_entity_poly.entity_id
_entity_poly.type
_entity_poly.pdbx_seq_one_letter_code
_entity_poly.pdbx_strand_id
1 'polypeptide(L)'
;MSFVLTKKLPTPMEIKELYPVSEELAALKAEKDQELIDIITGASDKFMVIIGPCSADNEEAVCDYIGRLAKVQEKVKDKLVLVPRIYTNKPRTTGEGYKGMLHQPDPEKAPDLLNGLIAIRKIHMHALQTFHMPIADEMLYPENFRYLSDILSYVAVGARSVENQQHRLVASGIEVPTGMKNPTSGDLSVMLNSVVAAQGSHTFIYRGWEVETTGNELTHTILRGAVDKHGQTHPNYHYEDLQLLNEMYDEKGLKNPACIIDANHSNSGKKHKEQIRIVKEVLSSRQHSDDIRKLVKGVMIESYIVEGNQKVGGENHVYGKSITDPCLGWEDSERLLYDIAERV
;
A
#
# COMPACT_ATOMS: atom_id res chain seq x y z
N MET A 1 12.27 -23.85 25.37
CA MET A 1 11.97 -22.94 24.27
C MET A 1 11.27 -23.75 23.18
N SER A 2 10.14 -23.28 22.66
CA SER A 2 9.38 -24.00 21.64
C SER A 2 9.72 -23.59 20.19
N PHE A 3 10.73 -22.73 19.99
CA PHE A 3 11.24 -22.39 18.65
C PHE A 3 12.24 -23.45 18.17
N VAL A 4 11.99 -23.97 16.97
CA VAL A 4 12.90 -24.89 16.28
C VAL A 4 13.45 -24.13 15.06
N LEU A 5 14.79 -23.97 15.03
CA LEU A 5 15.47 -23.36 13.88
C LEU A 5 15.58 -24.42 12.77
N THR A 6 14.76 -24.29 11.73
CA THR A 6 14.64 -25.28 10.64
C THR A 6 15.59 -24.99 9.48
N LYS A 7 15.72 -23.72 9.10
CA LYS A 7 16.53 -23.31 7.94
C LYS A 7 17.01 -21.87 8.12
N LYS A 8 18.29 -21.61 7.85
CA LYS A 8 18.80 -20.25 7.74
C LYS A 8 18.39 -19.67 6.39
N LEU A 9 17.74 -18.50 6.42
CA LEU A 9 17.38 -17.76 5.21
C LEU A 9 18.52 -16.81 4.82
N PRO A 10 18.68 -16.49 3.53
CA PRO A 10 19.62 -15.48 3.09
C PRO A 10 19.27 -14.11 3.67
N THR A 11 20.27 -13.32 3.95
CA THR A 11 20.10 -11.93 4.37
C THR A 11 19.57 -11.06 3.24
N PRO A 12 18.98 -9.88 3.54
CA PRO A 12 18.60 -8.92 2.50
C PRO A 12 19.74 -8.52 1.57
N MET A 13 20.98 -8.40 2.08
CA MET A 13 22.14 -8.09 1.24
C MET A 13 22.43 -9.24 0.25
N GLU A 14 22.48 -10.49 0.72
CA GLU A 14 22.68 -11.64 -0.17
C GLU A 14 21.62 -11.74 -1.27
N ILE A 15 20.33 -11.46 -0.96
CA ILE A 15 19.27 -11.44 -1.98
C ILE A 15 19.43 -10.26 -2.94
N LYS A 16 19.83 -9.08 -2.45
CA LYS A 16 20.09 -7.92 -3.30
C LYS A 16 21.30 -8.11 -4.21
N GLU A 17 22.32 -8.80 -3.75
CA GLU A 17 23.49 -9.18 -4.56
C GLU A 17 23.15 -10.21 -5.65
N LEU A 18 22.24 -11.17 -5.35
CA LEU A 18 21.77 -12.15 -6.33
C LEU A 18 20.83 -11.53 -7.38
N TYR A 19 20.06 -10.51 -7.00
CA TYR A 19 19.13 -9.79 -7.87
C TYR A 19 19.36 -8.29 -7.71
N PRO A 20 20.46 -7.76 -8.26
CA PRO A 20 20.83 -6.35 -8.07
C PRO A 20 19.93 -5.43 -8.89
N VAL A 21 19.66 -4.25 -8.33
CA VAL A 21 19.08 -3.12 -9.06
C VAL A 21 20.22 -2.46 -9.87
N SER A 22 20.05 -2.34 -11.20
CA SER A 22 21.01 -1.65 -12.05
C SER A 22 21.00 -0.13 -11.77
N GLU A 23 22.06 0.57 -12.17
CA GLU A 23 22.13 2.04 -12.04
C GLU A 23 20.97 2.73 -12.79
N GLU A 24 20.60 2.22 -13.96
CA GLU A 24 19.47 2.74 -14.74
C GLU A 24 18.14 2.54 -14.00
N LEU A 25 17.95 1.35 -13.39
CA LEU A 25 16.74 1.06 -12.64
C LEU A 25 16.68 1.86 -11.33
N ALA A 26 17.81 2.10 -10.69
CA ALA A 26 17.90 2.97 -9.51
C ALA A 26 17.58 4.43 -9.85
N ALA A 27 18.05 4.93 -10.99
CA ALA A 27 17.74 6.27 -11.48
C ALA A 27 16.24 6.41 -11.81
N LEU A 28 15.65 5.42 -12.48
CA LEU A 28 14.21 5.36 -12.75
C LEU A 28 13.40 5.37 -11.46
N LYS A 29 13.80 4.53 -10.48
CA LYS A 29 13.14 4.52 -9.17
C LYS A 29 13.20 5.89 -8.51
N ALA A 30 14.35 6.54 -8.49
CA ALA A 30 14.50 7.88 -7.89
C ALA A 30 13.59 8.92 -8.56
N GLU A 31 13.41 8.87 -9.87
CA GLU A 31 12.44 9.71 -10.59
C GLU A 31 11.02 9.44 -10.12
N LYS A 32 10.63 8.15 -10.00
CA LYS A 32 9.28 7.76 -9.56
C LYS A 32 9.03 8.08 -8.08
N ASP A 33 10.05 7.95 -7.24
CA ASP A 33 9.97 8.37 -5.84
C ASP A 33 9.71 9.89 -5.75
N GLN A 34 10.42 10.69 -6.56
CA GLN A 34 10.25 12.15 -6.56
C GLN A 34 8.83 12.55 -6.99
N GLU A 35 8.23 11.87 -7.99
CA GLU A 35 6.83 12.11 -8.37
C GLU A 35 5.87 11.94 -7.18
N LEU A 36 6.07 10.92 -6.34
CA LEU A 36 5.24 10.68 -5.16
C LEU A 36 5.54 11.66 -4.02
N ILE A 37 6.82 11.99 -3.82
CA ILE A 37 7.25 13.00 -2.84
C ILE A 37 6.61 14.35 -3.16
N ASP A 38 6.63 14.77 -4.42
CA ASP A 38 6.04 16.05 -4.85
C ASP A 38 4.53 16.11 -4.57
N ILE A 39 3.81 15.00 -4.72
CA ILE A 39 2.38 14.93 -4.37
C ILE A 39 2.19 15.06 -2.86
N ILE A 40 2.94 14.30 -2.05
CA ILE A 40 2.79 14.32 -0.59
C ILE A 40 3.16 15.69 -0.01
N THR A 41 4.21 16.31 -0.51
CA THR A 41 4.66 17.63 -0.05
C THR A 41 3.83 18.80 -0.60
N GLY A 42 3.00 18.53 -1.61
CA GLY A 42 2.20 19.57 -2.29
C GLY A 42 2.96 20.37 -3.34
N ALA A 43 4.14 19.92 -3.75
CA ALA A 43 4.88 20.49 -4.88
C ALA A 43 4.22 20.15 -6.24
N SER A 44 3.39 19.11 -6.27
CA SER A 44 2.58 18.70 -7.40
C SER A 44 1.10 18.60 -7.02
N ASP A 45 0.22 19.10 -7.89
CA ASP A 45 -1.25 18.98 -7.75
C ASP A 45 -1.80 17.65 -8.31
N LYS A 46 -0.94 16.76 -8.83
CA LYS A 46 -1.37 15.45 -9.31
C LYS A 46 -1.98 14.63 -8.18
N PHE A 47 -2.88 13.74 -8.55
CA PHE A 47 -3.57 12.87 -7.61
C PHE A 47 -3.02 11.44 -7.69
N MET A 48 -2.72 10.85 -6.54
CA MET A 48 -2.17 9.50 -6.45
C MET A 48 -3.29 8.45 -6.45
N VAL A 49 -3.18 7.42 -7.29
CA VAL A 49 -4.09 6.27 -7.26
C VAL A 49 -3.29 5.00 -7.04
N ILE A 50 -3.33 4.47 -5.81
CA ILE A 50 -2.69 3.20 -5.45
C ILE A 50 -3.69 2.09 -5.79
N ILE A 51 -3.40 1.29 -6.82
CA ILE A 51 -4.40 0.38 -7.37
C ILE A 51 -3.79 -0.97 -7.76
N GLY A 52 -4.46 -2.06 -7.39
CA GLY A 52 -4.04 -3.42 -7.72
C GLY A 52 -4.77 -4.48 -6.90
N PRO A 53 -4.41 -5.76 -7.04
CA PRO A 53 -5.08 -6.85 -6.36
C PRO A 53 -4.97 -6.74 -4.84
N CYS A 54 -5.92 -7.34 -4.13
CA CYS A 54 -5.90 -7.45 -2.67
C CYS A 54 -4.61 -8.12 -2.16
N SER A 55 -4.15 -9.15 -2.88
CA SER A 55 -2.84 -9.82 -2.69
C SER A 55 -2.25 -10.17 -4.04
N ALA A 56 -0.95 -9.99 -4.22
CA ALA A 56 -0.22 -10.56 -5.33
C ALA A 56 -0.13 -12.09 -5.12
N ASP A 57 -0.65 -12.84 -6.06
CA ASP A 57 -0.75 -14.30 -5.99
C ASP A 57 -0.09 -15.01 -7.19
N ASN A 58 -0.04 -14.35 -8.34
CA ASN A 58 0.51 -14.88 -9.57
C ASN A 58 1.27 -13.77 -10.32
N GLU A 59 2.55 -13.99 -10.61
CA GLU A 59 3.42 -12.99 -11.24
C GLU A 59 2.90 -12.57 -12.63
N GLU A 60 2.49 -13.53 -13.47
CA GLU A 60 2.02 -13.24 -14.82
C GLU A 60 0.76 -12.39 -14.82
N ALA A 61 -0.22 -12.74 -13.97
CA ALA A 61 -1.47 -12.00 -13.88
C ALA A 61 -1.28 -10.61 -13.29
N VAL A 62 -0.40 -10.46 -12.28
CA VAL A 62 -0.06 -9.15 -11.71
C VAL A 62 0.64 -8.27 -12.75
N CYS A 63 1.59 -8.82 -13.50
CA CYS A 63 2.30 -8.07 -14.54
C CYS A 63 1.39 -7.73 -15.74
N ASP A 64 0.46 -8.60 -16.14
CA ASP A 64 -0.57 -8.26 -17.15
C ASP A 64 -1.43 -7.08 -16.65
N TYR A 65 -1.87 -7.13 -15.38
CA TYR A 65 -2.64 -6.03 -14.79
C TYR A 65 -1.84 -4.71 -14.78
N ILE A 66 -0.57 -4.73 -14.38
CA ILE A 66 0.31 -3.54 -14.38
C ILE A 66 0.54 -3.02 -15.80
N GLY A 67 0.70 -3.91 -16.78
CA GLY A 67 0.84 -3.52 -18.19
C GLY A 67 -0.40 -2.79 -18.74
N ARG A 68 -1.59 -3.13 -18.24
CA ARG A 68 -2.83 -2.39 -18.53
C ARG A 68 -2.83 -1.03 -17.86
N LEU A 69 -2.41 -0.95 -16.57
CA LEU A 69 -2.27 0.32 -15.85
C LEU A 69 -1.28 1.26 -16.53
N ALA A 70 -0.14 0.76 -16.99
CA ALA A 70 0.86 1.57 -17.69
C ALA A 70 0.30 2.24 -18.96
N LYS A 71 -0.56 1.54 -19.71
CA LYS A 71 -1.24 2.12 -20.88
C LYS A 71 -2.24 3.23 -20.50
N VAL A 72 -2.90 3.10 -19.35
CA VAL A 72 -3.78 4.17 -18.82
C VAL A 72 -2.94 5.32 -18.31
N GLN A 73 -1.84 5.05 -17.59
CA GLN A 73 -0.93 6.07 -17.05
C GLN A 73 -0.47 7.05 -18.14
N GLU A 74 -0.09 6.57 -19.31
CA GLU A 74 0.31 7.44 -20.43
C GLU A 74 -0.77 8.45 -20.85
N LYS A 75 -2.04 8.09 -20.68
CA LYS A 75 -3.17 8.95 -21.06
C LYS A 75 -3.59 9.93 -19.97
N VAL A 76 -3.26 9.63 -18.71
CA VAL A 76 -3.69 10.42 -17.54
C VAL A 76 -2.53 11.04 -16.77
N LYS A 77 -1.30 10.94 -17.26
CA LYS A 77 -0.05 11.35 -16.58
C LYS A 77 0.01 12.82 -16.19
N ASP A 78 -0.74 13.68 -16.85
CA ASP A 78 -0.80 15.12 -16.52
C ASP A 78 -1.63 15.37 -15.24
N LYS A 79 -2.48 14.43 -14.85
CA LYS A 79 -3.43 14.54 -13.74
C LYS A 79 -3.17 13.53 -12.64
N LEU A 80 -2.81 12.30 -13.00
CA LEU A 80 -2.69 11.17 -12.07
C LEU A 80 -1.28 10.59 -12.07
N VAL A 81 -0.90 10.08 -10.89
CA VAL A 81 0.18 9.10 -10.76
C VAL A 81 -0.44 7.79 -10.27
N LEU A 82 -0.44 6.78 -11.15
CA LEU A 82 -0.90 5.44 -10.82
C LEU A 82 0.23 4.66 -10.15
N VAL A 83 -0.05 4.10 -8.99
CA VAL A 83 0.90 3.32 -8.19
C VAL A 83 0.39 1.87 -8.12
N PRO A 84 0.97 0.94 -8.89
CA PRO A 84 0.64 -0.47 -8.77
C PRO A 84 0.80 -0.99 -7.34
N ARG A 85 -0.28 -1.58 -6.84
CA ARG A 85 -0.34 -2.24 -5.56
C ARG A 85 0.08 -3.70 -5.72
N ILE A 86 1.32 -4.04 -5.34
CA ILE A 86 1.85 -5.41 -5.36
C ILE A 86 2.01 -5.88 -3.92
N TYR A 87 0.89 -6.14 -3.24
CA TYR A 87 0.92 -6.57 -1.84
C TYR A 87 1.27 -8.05 -1.74
N THR A 88 2.50 -8.31 -1.33
CA THR A 88 3.10 -9.67 -1.26
C THR A 88 2.87 -10.37 0.07
N ASN A 89 2.23 -9.70 1.01
CA ASN A 89 1.86 -10.23 2.31
C ASN A 89 0.36 -10.05 2.57
N LYS A 90 -0.25 -11.00 3.27
CA LYS A 90 -1.64 -10.91 3.70
C LYS A 90 -1.75 -11.16 5.19
N PRO A 91 -2.12 -10.14 6.00
CA PRO A 91 -2.33 -10.31 7.43
C PRO A 91 -3.55 -11.22 7.68
N ARG A 92 -3.37 -12.24 8.54
CA ARG A 92 -4.42 -13.19 8.91
C ARG A 92 -4.61 -13.19 10.43
N THR A 93 -5.75 -12.73 10.90
CA THR A 93 -6.04 -12.59 12.33
C THR A 93 -6.00 -13.94 13.06
N THR A 94 -6.51 -15.01 12.42
CA THR A 94 -6.50 -16.38 12.97
C THR A 94 -5.29 -17.19 12.53
N GLY A 95 -4.45 -16.67 11.64
CA GLY A 95 -3.31 -17.38 11.07
C GLY A 95 -3.65 -18.37 9.96
N GLU A 96 -4.94 -18.50 9.59
CA GLU A 96 -5.40 -19.42 8.54
C GLU A 96 -5.51 -18.75 7.16
N GLY A 97 -5.43 -19.56 6.11
CA GLY A 97 -5.58 -19.15 4.70
C GLY A 97 -4.29 -18.63 4.08
N TYR A 98 -4.36 -18.19 2.84
CA TYR A 98 -3.22 -17.67 2.06
C TYR A 98 -2.59 -16.46 2.75
N LYS A 99 -1.29 -16.53 3.02
CA LYS A 99 -0.52 -15.53 3.79
C LYS A 99 0.27 -14.56 2.90
N GLY A 100 0.12 -14.65 1.60
CA GLY A 100 0.84 -13.85 0.62
C GLY A 100 2.01 -14.58 -0.02
N MET A 101 2.50 -14.02 -1.12
CA MET A 101 3.57 -14.59 -1.96
C MET A 101 4.87 -14.86 -1.17
N LEU A 102 5.20 -14.03 -0.18
CA LEU A 102 6.36 -14.27 0.68
C LEU A 102 6.31 -15.63 1.39
N HIS A 103 5.15 -16.01 1.88
CA HIS A 103 4.99 -17.29 2.58
C HIS A 103 4.71 -18.45 1.63
N GLN A 104 3.94 -18.19 0.59
CA GLN A 104 3.42 -19.18 -0.36
C GLN A 104 3.54 -18.60 -1.78
N PRO A 105 4.74 -18.65 -2.42
CA PRO A 105 4.91 -18.19 -3.80
C PRO A 105 4.04 -18.98 -4.80
N ASP A 106 3.69 -20.21 -4.46
CA ASP A 106 2.64 -21.01 -5.09
C ASP A 106 1.52 -21.19 -4.06
N PRO A 107 0.33 -20.56 -4.25
CA PRO A 107 -0.76 -20.61 -3.29
C PRO A 107 -1.29 -22.02 -2.97
N GLU A 108 -1.06 -22.98 -3.87
CA GLU A 108 -1.54 -24.37 -3.71
C GLU A 108 -0.54 -25.26 -2.99
N LYS A 109 0.69 -24.80 -2.75
CA LYS A 109 1.76 -25.56 -2.09
C LYS A 109 1.95 -25.16 -0.63
N ALA A 110 2.72 -25.97 0.06
CA ALA A 110 3.17 -25.68 1.41
C ALA A 110 4.02 -24.40 1.45
N PRO A 111 4.09 -23.70 2.60
CA PRO A 111 4.91 -22.50 2.74
C PRO A 111 6.39 -22.74 2.39
N ASP A 112 6.98 -21.83 1.61
CA ASP A 112 8.40 -21.82 1.23
C ASP A 112 8.94 -20.40 1.28
N LEU A 113 9.44 -20.01 2.44
CA LEU A 113 9.94 -18.64 2.68
C LEU A 113 11.17 -18.29 1.82
N LEU A 114 12.03 -19.24 1.46
CA LEU A 114 13.19 -18.95 0.62
C LEU A 114 12.76 -18.56 -0.78
N ASN A 115 11.96 -19.40 -1.42
CA ASN A 115 11.41 -19.09 -2.74
C ASN A 115 10.45 -17.89 -2.70
N GLY A 116 9.77 -17.69 -1.57
CA GLY A 116 8.94 -16.50 -1.34
C GLY A 116 9.76 -15.20 -1.36
N LEU A 117 10.90 -15.13 -0.65
CA LEU A 117 11.79 -13.96 -0.67
C LEU A 117 12.31 -13.66 -2.09
N ILE A 118 12.63 -14.69 -2.86
CA ILE A 118 13.07 -14.55 -4.25
C ILE A 118 11.89 -14.05 -5.12
N ALA A 119 10.71 -14.65 -4.96
CA ALA A 119 9.52 -14.30 -5.76
C ALA A 119 9.10 -12.85 -5.55
N ILE A 120 9.02 -12.38 -4.29
CA ILE A 120 8.63 -11.00 -4.03
C ILE A 120 9.63 -10.00 -4.62
N ARG A 121 10.93 -10.27 -4.56
CA ARG A 121 11.92 -9.39 -5.17
C ARG A 121 11.82 -9.37 -6.69
N LYS A 122 11.67 -10.54 -7.32
CA LYS A 122 11.56 -10.67 -8.78
C LYS A 122 10.35 -9.93 -9.32
N ILE A 123 9.16 -10.13 -8.74
CA ILE A 123 7.93 -9.47 -9.23
C ILE A 123 8.02 -7.95 -9.14
N HIS A 124 8.60 -7.41 -8.05
CA HIS A 124 8.76 -5.96 -7.91
C HIS A 124 9.79 -5.41 -8.90
N MET A 125 10.93 -6.07 -9.06
CA MET A 125 11.94 -5.68 -10.06
C MET A 125 11.38 -5.73 -11.48
N HIS A 126 10.71 -6.83 -11.84
CA HIS A 126 10.08 -7.01 -13.14
C HIS A 126 9.06 -5.90 -13.42
N ALA A 127 8.20 -5.61 -12.45
CA ALA A 127 7.21 -4.55 -12.59
C ALA A 127 7.84 -3.17 -12.81
N LEU A 128 8.84 -2.79 -12.01
CA LEU A 128 9.54 -1.51 -12.15
C LEU A 128 10.30 -1.43 -13.50
N GLN A 129 11.04 -2.47 -13.83
CA GLN A 129 11.87 -2.52 -15.03
C GLN A 129 11.06 -2.52 -16.33
N THR A 130 9.92 -3.23 -16.34
CA THR A 130 9.12 -3.42 -17.56
C THR A 130 8.13 -2.30 -17.79
N PHE A 131 7.52 -1.79 -16.72
CA PHE A 131 6.40 -0.84 -16.83
C PHE A 131 6.74 0.58 -16.41
N HIS A 132 7.93 0.80 -15.82
CA HIS A 132 8.44 2.12 -15.42
C HIS A 132 7.47 2.89 -14.50
N MET A 133 6.78 2.17 -13.61
CA MET A 133 5.81 2.73 -12.67
C MET A 133 6.35 2.68 -11.23
N PRO A 134 5.98 3.64 -10.36
CA PRO A 134 6.25 3.52 -8.93
C PRO A 134 5.49 2.32 -8.35
N ILE A 135 6.00 1.68 -7.31
CA ILE A 135 5.42 0.44 -6.77
C ILE A 135 5.13 0.57 -5.28
N ALA A 136 3.97 0.06 -4.85
CA ALA A 136 3.55 -0.01 -3.46
C ALA A 136 3.49 -1.45 -2.94
N ASP A 137 3.99 -1.67 -1.71
CA ASP A 137 3.71 -2.89 -0.93
C ASP A 137 3.40 -2.54 0.54
N GLU A 138 2.82 -3.50 1.26
CA GLU A 138 2.54 -3.37 2.69
C GLU A 138 3.69 -3.93 3.52
N MET A 139 4.25 -3.12 4.41
CA MET A 139 5.20 -3.56 5.42
C MET A 139 4.46 -4.32 6.55
N LEU A 140 4.03 -5.55 6.26
CA LEU A 140 3.42 -6.41 7.29
C LEU A 140 4.44 -6.81 8.36
N TYR A 141 5.66 -7.09 7.92
CA TYR A 141 6.80 -7.35 8.80
C TYR A 141 7.94 -6.40 8.45
N PRO A 142 8.52 -5.64 9.40
CA PRO A 142 9.65 -4.78 9.14
C PRO A 142 10.84 -5.49 8.50
N GLU A 143 11.04 -6.78 8.79
CA GLU A 143 12.10 -7.59 8.19
C GLU A 143 11.93 -7.76 6.68
N ASN A 144 10.70 -7.86 6.16
CA ASN A 144 10.45 -8.07 4.73
C ASN A 144 10.75 -6.83 3.90
N PHE A 145 10.43 -5.65 4.43
CA PHE A 145 10.73 -4.39 3.77
C PHE A 145 12.19 -4.29 3.34
N ARG A 146 13.11 -4.83 4.14
CA ARG A 146 14.55 -4.78 3.85
C ARG A 146 14.96 -5.47 2.55
N TYR A 147 14.22 -6.48 2.11
CA TYR A 147 14.47 -7.17 0.84
C TYR A 147 14.01 -6.37 -0.38
N LEU A 148 13.19 -5.33 -0.16
CA LEU A 148 12.53 -4.52 -1.17
C LEU A 148 12.82 -3.03 -1.04
N SER A 149 13.57 -2.59 -0.04
CA SER A 149 13.79 -1.18 0.29
C SER A 149 14.44 -0.34 -0.82
N ASP A 150 15.14 -1.00 -1.75
CA ASP A 150 15.77 -0.39 -2.92
C ASP A 150 14.87 -0.41 -4.18
N ILE A 151 13.60 -0.82 -4.04
CA ILE A 151 12.65 -0.96 -5.17
C ILE A 151 11.35 -0.23 -4.91
N LEU A 152 10.83 -0.27 -3.66
CA LEU A 152 9.53 0.31 -3.32
C LEU A 152 9.57 1.85 -3.35
N SER A 153 8.56 2.45 -3.96
CA SER A 153 8.32 3.90 -3.99
C SER A 153 7.25 4.33 -2.98
N TYR A 154 6.44 3.40 -2.49
CA TYR A 154 5.41 3.65 -1.49
C TYR A 154 5.30 2.45 -0.52
N VAL A 155 5.20 2.75 0.76
CA VAL A 155 5.04 1.73 1.81
C VAL A 155 3.75 1.97 2.59
N ALA A 156 2.94 0.92 2.78
CA ALA A 156 1.80 1.00 3.68
C ALA A 156 2.07 0.24 4.99
N VAL A 157 1.64 0.80 6.11
CA VAL A 157 1.57 0.11 7.40
C VAL A 157 0.11 -0.24 7.68
N GLY A 158 -0.16 -1.53 7.79
CA GLY A 158 -1.52 -2.05 7.91
C GLY A 158 -2.19 -1.75 9.25
N ALA A 159 -3.53 -1.84 9.28
CA ALA A 159 -4.36 -1.54 10.44
C ALA A 159 -4.05 -2.40 11.70
N ARG A 160 -3.48 -3.59 11.52
CA ARG A 160 -3.07 -4.46 12.64
C ARG A 160 -1.64 -4.22 13.10
N SER A 161 -0.87 -3.46 12.33
CA SER A 161 0.56 -3.18 12.56
C SER A 161 0.81 -1.76 13.07
N VAL A 162 -0.11 -0.82 12.82
CA VAL A 162 0.05 0.62 13.11
C VAL A 162 0.28 0.94 14.59
N GLU A 163 -0.18 0.10 15.50
CA GLU A 163 0.02 0.24 16.93
C GLU A 163 1.37 -0.35 17.41
N ASN A 164 2.02 -1.14 16.57
CA ASN A 164 3.26 -1.80 16.92
C ASN A 164 4.44 -0.82 16.89
N GLN A 165 5.17 -0.74 18.00
CA GLN A 165 6.29 0.20 18.17
C GLN A 165 7.38 -0.01 17.11
N GLN A 166 7.74 -1.25 16.78
CA GLN A 166 8.79 -1.53 15.81
C GLN A 166 8.42 -1.04 14.40
N HIS A 167 7.15 -1.14 13.98
CA HIS A 167 6.70 -0.61 12.70
C HIS A 167 6.84 0.92 12.64
N ARG A 168 6.48 1.63 13.72
CA ARG A 168 6.61 3.09 13.83
C ARG A 168 8.06 3.54 13.75
N LEU A 169 8.94 2.87 14.52
CA LEU A 169 10.37 3.18 14.53
C LEU A 169 11.05 2.87 13.20
N VAL A 170 10.72 1.74 12.55
CA VAL A 170 11.25 1.43 11.23
C VAL A 170 10.74 2.41 10.18
N ALA A 171 9.47 2.82 10.26
CA ALA A 171 8.91 3.82 9.35
C ALA A 171 9.65 5.17 9.42
N SER A 172 10.21 5.55 10.59
CA SER A 172 11.00 6.78 10.75
C SER A 172 12.35 6.77 10.00
N GLY A 173 12.79 5.60 9.57
CA GLY A 173 14.01 5.43 8.76
C GLY A 173 13.75 5.08 7.30
N ILE A 174 12.49 5.16 6.83
CA ILE A 174 12.13 4.97 5.43
C ILE A 174 12.20 6.31 4.69
N GLU A 175 12.76 6.32 3.49
CA GLU A 175 13.00 7.55 2.70
C GLU A 175 11.91 7.84 1.66
N VAL A 176 10.88 6.98 1.56
CA VAL A 176 9.76 7.12 0.62
C VAL A 176 8.45 7.37 1.35
N PRO A 177 7.40 7.87 0.66
CA PRO A 177 6.07 8.02 1.23
C PRO A 177 5.59 6.77 1.94
N THR A 178 5.22 6.93 3.22
CA THR A 178 4.80 5.83 4.10
C THR A 178 3.43 6.13 4.70
N GLY A 179 2.42 5.35 4.31
CA GLY A 179 1.04 5.54 4.76
C GLY A 179 0.69 4.70 5.98
N MET A 180 0.23 5.34 7.05
CA MET A 180 -0.25 4.70 8.28
C MET A 180 -1.76 4.51 8.22
N LYS A 181 -2.23 3.25 8.12
CA LYS A 181 -3.68 2.97 8.17
C LYS A 181 -4.22 3.19 9.58
N ASN A 182 -5.42 3.75 9.71
CA ASN A 182 -6.08 3.71 11.01
C ASN A 182 -6.28 2.25 11.47
N PRO A 183 -6.19 1.98 12.81
CA PRO A 183 -6.42 0.63 13.34
C PRO A 183 -7.83 0.14 12.99
N THR A 184 -8.07 -1.15 13.16
CA THR A 184 -9.39 -1.75 12.84
C THR A 184 -10.53 -1.15 13.66
N SER A 185 -10.24 -0.64 14.86
CA SER A 185 -11.20 0.11 15.70
C SER A 185 -11.63 1.45 15.12
N GLY A 186 -10.85 2.03 14.20
CA GLY A 186 -11.12 3.34 13.62
C GLY A 186 -10.52 4.52 14.39
N ASP A 187 -9.72 4.29 15.43
CA ASP A 187 -9.15 5.34 16.26
C ASP A 187 -8.14 6.21 15.49
N LEU A 188 -8.57 7.45 15.18
CA LEU A 188 -7.75 8.42 14.46
C LEU A 188 -6.58 8.95 15.31
N SER A 189 -6.74 9.01 16.63
CA SER A 189 -5.68 9.45 17.53
C SER A 189 -4.50 8.47 17.51
N VAL A 190 -4.79 7.16 17.53
CA VAL A 190 -3.77 6.10 17.40
C VAL A 190 -3.06 6.19 16.05
N MET A 191 -3.79 6.41 14.96
CA MET A 191 -3.22 6.59 13.62
C MET A 191 -2.30 7.82 13.58
N LEU A 192 -2.75 8.97 14.05
CA LEU A 192 -1.93 10.19 14.05
C LEU A 192 -0.73 10.08 14.98
N ASN A 193 -0.85 9.40 16.12
CA ASN A 193 0.31 9.13 16.98
C ASN A 193 1.35 8.25 16.27
N SER A 194 0.93 7.37 15.35
CA SER A 194 1.88 6.60 14.55
C SER A 194 2.61 7.47 13.51
N VAL A 195 1.92 8.48 12.94
CA VAL A 195 2.55 9.47 12.05
C VAL A 195 3.53 10.35 12.83
N VAL A 196 3.15 10.85 14.03
CA VAL A 196 4.05 11.60 14.93
C VAL A 196 5.32 10.81 15.20
N ALA A 197 5.18 9.54 15.60
CA ALA A 197 6.32 8.68 15.89
C ALA A 197 7.20 8.47 14.66
N ALA A 198 6.62 8.24 13.49
CA ALA A 198 7.40 7.99 12.27
C ALA A 198 8.04 9.27 11.70
N GLN A 199 7.47 10.46 11.94
CA GLN A 199 8.11 11.74 11.57
C GLN A 199 9.22 12.16 12.54
N GLY A 200 9.29 11.57 13.74
CA GLY A 200 10.32 11.83 14.72
C GLY A 200 11.61 11.02 14.50
N SER A 201 12.73 11.52 15.03
CA SER A 201 13.99 10.78 15.10
C SER A 201 13.98 9.82 16.29
N HIS A 202 14.61 8.64 16.14
CA HIS A 202 14.66 7.62 17.17
C HIS A 202 15.99 6.89 17.22
N THR A 203 16.40 6.51 18.43
CA THR A 203 17.49 5.56 18.66
C THR A 203 16.89 4.24 19.14
N PHE A 204 17.18 3.14 18.46
CA PHE A 204 16.65 1.82 18.84
C PHE A 204 17.50 0.66 18.34
N ILE A 205 17.21 -0.55 18.83
CA ILE A 205 17.90 -1.75 18.36
C ILE A 205 17.27 -2.24 17.06
N TYR A 206 18.08 -2.27 16.01
CA TYR A 206 17.67 -2.79 14.71
C TYR A 206 18.73 -3.76 14.17
N ARG A 207 18.37 -5.05 14.07
CA ARG A 207 19.25 -6.09 13.53
C ARG A 207 20.56 -6.30 14.32
N GLY A 208 20.51 -6.12 15.64
CA GLY A 208 21.69 -6.25 16.50
C GLY A 208 22.61 -5.03 16.50
N TRP A 209 22.16 -3.92 15.90
CA TRP A 209 22.81 -2.62 15.93
C TRP A 209 21.97 -1.62 16.72
N GLU A 210 22.62 -0.72 17.42
CA GLU A 210 22.04 0.54 17.80
C GLU A 210 21.99 1.42 16.55
N VAL A 211 20.80 1.90 16.18
CA VAL A 211 20.59 2.74 14.99
C VAL A 211 19.93 4.04 15.40
N GLU A 212 20.23 5.09 14.66
CA GLU A 212 19.53 6.37 14.73
C GLU A 212 18.79 6.61 13.42
N THR A 213 17.55 7.12 13.51
CA THR A 213 16.76 7.56 12.36
C THR A 213 16.56 9.07 12.40
N THR A 214 16.36 9.67 11.24
CA THR A 214 16.14 11.13 11.13
C THR A 214 14.69 11.54 11.19
N GLY A 215 13.77 10.58 11.13
CA GLY A 215 12.35 10.80 10.91
C GLY A 215 11.99 10.81 9.42
N ASN A 216 10.77 10.40 9.10
CA ASN A 216 10.23 10.38 7.74
C ASN A 216 9.08 11.40 7.63
N GLU A 217 9.38 12.62 7.19
CA GLU A 217 8.40 13.70 7.01
C GLU A 217 7.34 13.40 5.91
N LEU A 218 7.52 12.34 5.13
CA LEU A 218 6.57 11.85 4.12
C LEU A 218 5.56 10.85 4.68
N THR A 219 5.66 10.54 5.99
CA THR A 219 4.68 9.67 6.65
C THR A 219 3.35 10.39 6.79
N HIS A 220 2.28 9.71 6.38
CA HIS A 220 0.93 10.26 6.30
C HIS A 220 -0.14 9.23 6.67
N THR A 221 -1.40 9.64 6.68
CA THR A 221 -2.53 8.80 7.09
C THR A 221 -3.17 8.06 5.92
N ILE A 222 -3.75 6.87 6.22
CA ILE A 222 -4.65 6.15 5.32
C ILE A 222 -5.94 5.85 6.07
N LEU A 223 -7.08 6.38 5.60
CA LEU A 223 -8.40 6.07 6.14
C LEU A 223 -8.99 4.84 5.46
N ARG A 224 -9.30 3.81 6.24
CA ARG A 224 -9.83 2.54 5.75
C ARG A 224 -11.17 2.11 6.35
N GLY A 225 -11.84 3.00 7.09
CA GLY A 225 -13.02 2.71 7.89
C GLY A 225 -12.71 1.93 9.17
N ALA A 226 -13.73 1.70 9.94
CA ALA A 226 -13.69 1.05 11.25
C ALA A 226 -14.55 -0.21 11.32
N VAL A 227 -14.28 -1.07 12.29
CA VAL A 227 -15.15 -2.17 12.71
C VAL A 227 -15.37 -2.01 14.21
N ASP A 228 -16.61 -1.87 14.63
CA ASP A 228 -16.96 -1.74 16.05
C ASP A 228 -16.91 -3.09 16.79
N LYS A 229 -17.14 -3.03 18.11
CA LYS A 229 -17.16 -4.21 18.97
C LYS A 229 -18.26 -5.23 18.65
N HIS A 230 -19.23 -4.84 17.82
CA HIS A 230 -20.32 -5.71 17.36
C HIS A 230 -20.07 -6.27 15.95
N GLY A 231 -18.91 -5.92 15.32
CA GLY A 231 -18.54 -6.35 13.99
C GLY A 231 -19.19 -5.51 12.87
N GLN A 232 -19.83 -4.37 13.20
CA GLN A 232 -20.38 -3.47 12.19
C GLN A 232 -19.28 -2.58 11.60
N THR A 233 -19.36 -2.35 10.30
CA THR A 233 -18.43 -1.48 9.59
C THR A 233 -18.93 -0.04 9.60
N HIS A 234 -18.03 0.90 9.87
CA HIS A 234 -18.28 2.33 9.85
C HIS A 234 -17.29 2.98 8.88
N PRO A 235 -17.75 3.67 7.84
CA PRO A 235 -16.86 4.42 6.95
C PRO A 235 -16.27 5.63 7.67
N ASN A 236 -15.13 6.14 7.17
CA ASN A 236 -14.47 7.35 7.68
C ASN A 236 -13.86 8.19 6.54
N TYR A 237 -14.58 8.31 5.44
CA TYR A 237 -14.17 9.09 4.25
C TYR A 237 -15.16 10.22 3.90
N HIS A 238 -16.22 10.42 4.69
CA HIS A 238 -17.19 11.48 4.46
C HIS A 238 -16.56 12.83 4.71
N TYR A 239 -17.21 13.87 4.22
CA TYR A 239 -16.72 15.24 4.30
C TYR A 239 -16.34 15.66 5.73
N GLU A 240 -17.18 15.32 6.70
CA GLU A 240 -16.99 15.63 8.12
C GLU A 240 -15.81 14.87 8.73
N ASP A 241 -15.59 13.62 8.32
CA ASP A 241 -14.44 12.83 8.75
C ASP A 241 -13.14 13.46 8.26
N LEU A 242 -13.12 13.95 7.02
CA LEU A 242 -11.95 14.58 6.41
C LEU A 242 -11.66 15.96 7.03
N GLN A 243 -12.69 16.74 7.38
CA GLN A 243 -12.52 17.98 8.11
C GLN A 243 -11.92 17.73 9.50
N LEU A 244 -12.49 16.78 10.25
CA LEU A 244 -11.98 16.40 11.56
C LEU A 244 -10.50 15.96 11.47
N LEU A 245 -10.15 15.15 10.47
CA LEU A 245 -8.76 14.73 10.29
C LEU A 245 -7.83 15.91 10.02
N ASN A 246 -8.28 16.90 9.21
CA ASN A 246 -7.50 18.10 8.93
C ASN A 246 -7.23 18.91 10.21
N GLU A 247 -8.27 19.14 11.02
CA GLU A 247 -8.15 19.82 12.33
C GLU A 247 -7.15 19.08 13.24
N MET A 248 -7.22 17.74 13.32
CA MET A 248 -6.31 16.93 14.11
C MET A 248 -4.86 16.99 13.62
N TYR A 249 -4.63 17.15 12.31
CA TYR A 249 -3.29 17.36 11.76
C TYR A 249 -2.71 18.70 12.20
N ASP A 250 -3.53 19.76 12.12
CA ASP A 250 -3.12 21.12 12.51
C ASP A 250 -2.79 21.19 14.00
N GLU A 251 -3.62 20.57 14.86
CA GLU A 251 -3.39 20.50 16.31
C GLU A 251 -2.06 19.82 16.68
N LYS A 252 -1.64 18.82 15.89
CA LYS A 252 -0.38 18.10 16.13
C LYS A 252 0.84 18.77 15.49
N GLY A 253 0.64 19.75 14.62
CA GLY A 253 1.73 20.44 13.91
C GLY A 253 2.59 19.50 13.05
N LEU A 254 1.99 18.49 12.44
CA LEU A 254 2.67 17.50 11.64
C LEU A 254 3.13 18.07 10.29
N LYS A 255 4.24 17.54 9.78
CA LYS A 255 4.77 17.91 8.47
C LYS A 255 3.94 17.28 7.34
N ASN A 256 3.83 18.00 6.23
CA ASN A 256 3.20 17.52 5.00
C ASN A 256 1.84 16.82 5.24
N PRO A 257 0.81 17.51 5.79
CA PRO A 257 -0.50 16.90 6.01
C PRO A 257 -1.01 16.22 4.74
N ALA A 258 -1.20 14.91 4.81
CA ALA A 258 -1.65 14.12 3.68
C ALA A 258 -2.49 12.92 4.14
N CYS A 259 -3.48 12.59 3.33
CA CYS A 259 -4.36 11.46 3.54
C CYS A 259 -4.61 10.70 2.23
N ILE A 260 -4.54 9.37 2.29
CA ILE A 260 -5.00 8.47 1.23
C ILE A 260 -6.29 7.80 1.70
N ILE A 261 -7.31 7.74 0.85
CA ILE A 261 -8.57 7.08 1.18
C ILE A 261 -8.57 5.67 0.61
N ASP A 262 -8.53 4.67 1.48
CA ASP A 262 -8.74 3.28 1.11
C ASP A 262 -10.24 3.06 0.84
N ALA A 263 -10.60 2.98 -0.43
CA ALA A 263 -11.99 2.90 -0.87
C ALA A 263 -12.63 1.51 -0.63
N ASN A 264 -11.82 0.50 -0.25
CA ASN A 264 -12.31 -0.83 0.09
C ASN A 264 -12.42 -1.04 1.61
N HIS A 265 -12.06 -2.20 2.11
CA HIS A 265 -12.09 -2.62 3.52
C HIS A 265 -13.39 -2.23 4.22
N SER A 266 -13.30 -1.55 5.38
CA SER A 266 -14.50 -1.16 6.14
C SER A 266 -15.22 0.05 5.55
N ASN A 267 -14.56 0.86 4.74
CA ASN A 267 -15.18 1.97 4.02
C ASN A 267 -16.25 1.48 3.04
N SER A 268 -16.03 0.34 2.37
CA SER A 268 -17.01 -0.28 1.47
C SER A 268 -17.82 -1.40 2.13
N GLY A 269 -17.52 -1.75 3.39
CA GLY A 269 -18.04 -2.97 4.02
C GLY A 269 -17.63 -4.22 3.23
N LYS A 270 -16.48 -4.20 2.56
CA LYS A 270 -15.95 -5.23 1.64
C LYS A 270 -16.83 -5.51 0.41
N LYS A 271 -17.70 -4.58 0.06
CA LYS A 271 -18.48 -4.61 -1.18
C LYS A 271 -17.67 -3.90 -2.26
N HIS A 272 -16.86 -4.66 -3.02
CA HIS A 272 -15.86 -4.10 -3.93
C HIS A 272 -16.42 -3.09 -4.95
N LYS A 273 -17.67 -3.20 -5.40
CA LYS A 273 -18.31 -2.24 -6.31
C LYS A 273 -18.58 -0.87 -5.69
N GLU A 274 -18.71 -0.81 -4.36
CA GLU A 274 -18.88 0.46 -3.65
C GLU A 274 -17.66 1.37 -3.75
N GLN A 275 -16.49 0.83 -4.05
CA GLN A 275 -15.27 1.62 -4.24
C GLN A 275 -15.47 2.74 -5.27
N ILE A 276 -16.23 2.49 -6.34
CA ILE A 276 -16.52 3.49 -7.39
C ILE A 276 -17.29 4.67 -6.82
N ARG A 277 -18.34 4.40 -6.04
CA ARG A 277 -19.14 5.44 -5.41
C ARG A 277 -18.33 6.23 -4.38
N ILE A 278 -17.55 5.53 -3.56
CA ILE A 278 -16.70 6.11 -2.51
C ILE A 278 -15.69 7.09 -3.11
N VAL A 279 -14.98 6.67 -4.16
CA VAL A 279 -14.02 7.54 -4.85
C VAL A 279 -14.70 8.80 -5.39
N LYS A 280 -15.89 8.69 -6.00
CA LYS A 280 -16.65 9.85 -6.49
C LYS A 280 -17.05 10.81 -5.38
N GLU A 281 -17.44 10.31 -4.23
CA GLU A 281 -17.79 11.12 -3.06
C GLU A 281 -16.56 11.87 -2.51
N VAL A 282 -15.43 11.18 -2.39
CA VAL A 282 -14.15 11.79 -1.98
C VAL A 282 -13.73 12.91 -2.93
N LEU A 283 -13.84 12.69 -4.25
CA LEU A 283 -13.55 13.73 -5.24
C LEU A 283 -14.51 14.92 -5.16
N SER A 284 -15.80 14.67 -4.88
CA SER A 284 -16.75 15.73 -4.64
C SER A 284 -16.41 16.57 -3.40
N SER A 285 -15.97 15.92 -2.31
CA SER A 285 -15.52 16.61 -1.10
C SER A 285 -14.28 17.49 -1.37
N ARG A 286 -13.31 16.98 -2.18
CA ARG A 286 -12.14 17.75 -2.62
C ARG A 286 -12.50 18.98 -3.47
N GLN A 287 -13.52 18.86 -4.34
CA GLN A 287 -13.99 19.98 -5.15
C GLN A 287 -14.74 21.04 -4.31
N HIS A 288 -15.33 20.63 -3.20
CA HIS A 288 -16.10 21.50 -2.31
C HIS A 288 -15.22 22.28 -1.31
N SER A 289 -14.06 21.74 -0.92
CA SER A 289 -13.18 22.33 0.11
C SER A 289 -11.72 22.29 -0.32
N ASP A 290 -11.06 23.45 -0.32
CA ASP A 290 -9.64 23.58 -0.60
C ASP A 290 -8.77 22.87 0.45
N ASP A 291 -9.19 22.86 1.71
CA ASP A 291 -8.45 22.20 2.78
C ASP A 291 -8.51 20.67 2.59
N ILE A 292 -9.68 20.12 2.27
CA ILE A 292 -9.80 18.71 1.92
C ILE A 292 -9.02 18.39 0.64
N ARG A 293 -9.00 19.28 -0.36
CA ARG A 293 -8.22 19.13 -1.58
C ARG A 293 -6.72 19.05 -1.29
N LYS A 294 -6.22 19.86 -0.37
CA LYS A 294 -4.83 19.84 0.07
C LYS A 294 -4.49 18.60 0.91
N LEU A 295 -5.40 18.18 1.78
CA LEU A 295 -5.21 17.02 2.66
C LEU A 295 -5.28 15.69 1.90
N VAL A 296 -6.30 15.47 1.09
CA VAL A 296 -6.53 14.19 0.40
C VAL A 296 -5.70 14.13 -0.88
N LYS A 297 -4.56 13.46 -0.82
CA LYS A 297 -3.58 13.35 -1.91
C LYS A 297 -3.85 12.18 -2.85
N GLY A 298 -4.72 11.24 -2.48
CA GLY A 298 -4.98 10.07 -3.31
C GLY A 298 -6.02 9.12 -2.74
N VAL A 299 -6.22 8.04 -3.50
CA VAL A 299 -7.09 6.91 -3.12
C VAL A 299 -6.37 5.60 -3.28
N MET A 300 -6.80 4.58 -2.51
CA MET A 300 -6.34 3.21 -2.63
C MET A 300 -7.51 2.32 -3.05
N ILE A 301 -7.32 1.53 -4.11
CA ILE A 301 -8.38 0.75 -4.77
C ILE A 301 -7.93 -0.70 -4.90
N GLU A 302 -8.77 -1.65 -4.47
CA GLU A 302 -8.55 -3.07 -4.73
C GLU A 302 -9.20 -3.48 -6.05
N SER A 303 -8.36 -3.79 -7.03
CA SER A 303 -8.74 -4.10 -8.41
C SER A 303 -7.85 -5.20 -8.99
N TYR A 304 -8.42 -6.05 -9.83
CA TYR A 304 -7.67 -7.05 -10.57
C TYR A 304 -8.23 -7.21 -12.00
N ILE A 305 -7.77 -8.21 -12.75
CA ILE A 305 -8.23 -8.42 -14.14
C ILE A 305 -9.70 -8.81 -14.16
N VAL A 306 -10.08 -9.78 -13.32
CA VAL A 306 -11.45 -10.31 -13.23
C VAL A 306 -12.09 -9.92 -11.91
N GLU A 307 -13.33 -9.45 -11.98
CA GLU A 307 -14.12 -9.02 -10.82
C GLU A 307 -14.33 -10.11 -9.77
N GLY A 308 -14.36 -9.70 -8.50
CA GLY A 308 -14.70 -10.54 -7.36
C GLY A 308 -13.52 -11.30 -6.78
N ASN A 309 -13.78 -12.48 -6.23
CA ASN A 309 -12.77 -13.37 -5.68
C ASN A 309 -13.11 -14.85 -5.92
N GLN A 310 -12.15 -15.73 -5.64
CA GLN A 310 -12.24 -17.16 -5.76
C GLN A 310 -11.50 -17.86 -4.62
N LYS A 311 -11.71 -19.16 -4.46
CA LYS A 311 -10.96 -20.01 -3.52
C LYS A 311 -9.65 -20.49 -4.17
N VAL A 312 -8.61 -20.66 -3.36
CA VAL A 312 -7.39 -21.35 -3.77
C VAL A 312 -7.68 -22.81 -4.06
N GLY A 313 -7.10 -23.39 -5.12
CA GLY A 313 -7.22 -24.81 -5.46
C GLY A 313 -8.61 -25.24 -5.97
N GLY A 314 -9.44 -24.32 -6.43
CA GLY A 314 -10.72 -24.62 -7.04
C GLY A 314 -10.57 -25.24 -8.46
N GLU A 315 -11.44 -26.20 -8.83
CA GLU A 315 -11.43 -26.86 -10.15
C GLU A 315 -11.53 -25.89 -11.35
N ASN A 316 -12.10 -24.70 -11.13
CA ASN A 316 -12.30 -23.66 -12.14
C ASN A 316 -11.51 -22.39 -11.76
N HIS A 317 -10.20 -22.52 -11.59
CA HIS A 317 -9.36 -21.35 -11.31
C HIS A 317 -9.41 -20.35 -12.48
N VAL A 318 -9.74 -19.09 -12.18
CA VAL A 318 -9.85 -18.00 -13.16
C VAL A 318 -8.60 -17.12 -13.06
N TYR A 319 -7.86 -17.02 -14.17
CA TYR A 319 -6.68 -16.15 -14.26
C TYR A 319 -7.02 -14.70 -13.94
N GLY A 320 -6.20 -14.07 -13.10
CA GLY A 320 -6.38 -12.66 -12.73
C GLY A 320 -7.62 -12.35 -11.88
N LYS A 321 -8.15 -13.34 -11.15
CA LYS A 321 -9.21 -13.18 -10.15
C LYS A 321 -8.65 -13.37 -8.74
N SER A 322 -8.94 -12.44 -7.85
CA SER A 322 -8.39 -12.43 -6.48
C SER A 322 -8.66 -13.73 -5.72
N ILE A 323 -7.66 -14.25 -5.03
CA ILE A 323 -7.77 -15.40 -4.11
C ILE A 323 -7.96 -14.97 -2.64
N THR A 324 -8.13 -13.67 -2.39
CA THR A 324 -8.33 -13.08 -1.07
C THR A 324 -9.61 -12.26 -1.04
N ASP A 325 -9.57 -10.96 -0.69
CA ASP A 325 -10.78 -10.15 -0.69
C ASP A 325 -11.23 -9.82 -2.14
N PRO A 326 -12.54 -9.63 -2.41
CA PRO A 326 -13.03 -9.36 -3.74
C PRO A 326 -12.56 -8.00 -4.26
N CYS A 327 -12.19 -7.95 -5.54
CA CYS A 327 -11.64 -6.78 -6.24
C CYS A 327 -12.58 -6.28 -7.34
N LEU A 328 -12.47 -5.01 -7.72
CA LEU A 328 -13.03 -4.50 -8.98
C LEU A 328 -12.40 -5.24 -10.16
N GLY A 329 -13.16 -5.44 -11.22
CA GLY A 329 -12.64 -5.92 -12.50
C GLY A 329 -11.95 -4.79 -13.29
N TRP A 330 -11.20 -5.17 -14.33
CA TRP A 330 -10.44 -4.23 -15.14
C TRP A 330 -11.31 -3.16 -15.80
N GLU A 331 -12.41 -3.53 -16.43
CA GLU A 331 -13.27 -2.59 -17.17
C GLU A 331 -13.84 -1.47 -16.28
N ASP A 332 -14.28 -1.83 -15.07
CA ASP A 332 -14.78 -0.85 -14.09
C ASP A 332 -13.64 0.03 -13.57
N SER A 333 -12.46 -0.54 -13.38
CA SER A 333 -11.28 0.18 -12.90
C SER A 333 -10.75 1.15 -13.95
N GLU A 334 -10.64 0.75 -15.20
CA GLU A 334 -10.20 1.62 -16.29
C GLU A 334 -11.14 2.83 -16.44
N ARG A 335 -12.46 2.60 -16.44
CA ARG A 335 -13.45 3.69 -16.46
C ARG A 335 -13.32 4.62 -15.28
N LEU A 336 -13.12 4.04 -14.08
CA LEU A 336 -12.93 4.83 -12.87
C LEU A 336 -11.68 5.71 -12.92
N LEU A 337 -10.57 5.20 -13.46
CA LEU A 337 -9.33 5.97 -13.61
C LEU A 337 -9.51 7.20 -14.52
N TYR A 338 -10.21 7.06 -15.63
CA TYR A 338 -10.54 8.22 -16.48
C TYR A 338 -11.49 9.19 -15.79
N ASP A 339 -12.52 8.70 -15.07
CA ASP A 339 -13.46 9.55 -14.31
C ASP A 339 -12.73 10.32 -13.18
N ILE A 340 -11.74 9.72 -12.53
CA ILE A 340 -10.86 10.42 -11.57
C ILE A 340 -10.07 11.53 -12.27
N ALA A 341 -9.42 11.23 -13.41
CA ALA A 341 -8.61 12.21 -14.14
C ALA A 341 -9.41 13.42 -14.64
N GLU A 342 -10.70 13.24 -14.95
CA GLU A 342 -11.59 14.35 -15.34
C GLU A 342 -11.99 15.26 -14.16
N ARG A 343 -11.92 14.75 -12.91
CA ARG A 343 -12.45 15.44 -11.71
C ARG A 343 -11.38 16.08 -10.82
N VAL A 344 -10.11 15.73 -11.00
CA VAL A 344 -8.98 16.29 -10.25
C VAL A 344 -8.30 17.46 -10.93
#